data_e92df28639c06fbc2ab4ef04d7133819
#
_entry.id   e92df28639c06fbc2ab4ef04d7133819
#
_cell.length_a   1.000
_cell.length_b   1.000
_cell.length_c   1.000
_cell.angle_alpha   90.00
_cell.angle_beta   90.00
_cell.angle_gamma   90.00
#
_symmetry.space_group_name_H-M   'P 1'
#
loop_
_entity.id
_entity.type
_entity.pdbx_description
1 polymer ?
#
loop_
_entity_poly.entity_id
_entity_poly.type
_entity_poly.pdbx_seq_one_letter_code
_entity_poly.pdbx_strand_id
1 'polypeptide(L)'
;MYISISPQKQGGNYPKSAGGFVAYLEKENEEDINAQHEYFFNQNQEQITPEQVVKAIDQNTAKLKAKEPKFYSITISPSQRELGQLQNSSKNLKAYTRAVMKDYVTCFNRELNGRPLAVKDILYFAKVEHQRSFKGTDVQVRENQPYATKILALKNEIRKIRQGNAQGTIRDLAREIA
;
A
#
# COMPACT_ATOMS: atom_id res chain seq x y z
N MET A 1 0.53 13.96 -0.11
CA MET A 1 0.40 12.64 -0.76
C MET A 1 1.72 11.87 -0.69
N TYR A 2 1.68 10.58 -0.43
CA TYR A 2 2.80 9.65 -0.54
C TYR A 2 2.44 8.52 -1.51
N ILE A 3 3.34 8.17 -2.41
CA ILE A 3 3.18 7.06 -3.35
C ILE A 3 4.38 6.14 -3.21
N SER A 4 4.12 4.84 -3.04
CA SER A 4 5.13 3.78 -3.05
C SER A 4 4.80 2.77 -4.13
N ILE A 5 5.81 2.36 -4.88
CA ILE A 5 5.69 1.39 -5.97
C ILE A 5 6.64 0.24 -5.71
N SER A 6 6.11 -0.97 -5.64
CA SER A 6 6.88 -2.18 -5.36
C SER A 6 6.66 -3.24 -6.45
N PRO A 7 7.73 -3.68 -7.13
CA PRO A 7 7.64 -4.74 -8.13
C PRO A 7 7.38 -6.10 -7.46
N GLN A 8 6.44 -6.86 -7.98
CA GLN A 8 6.11 -8.22 -7.52
C GLN A 8 6.66 -9.23 -8.53
N LYS A 9 7.83 -9.79 -8.23
CA LYS A 9 8.57 -10.71 -9.11
C LYS A 9 8.12 -12.16 -8.93
N GLN A 10 8.24 -12.95 -9.99
CA GLN A 10 8.20 -14.42 -9.86
C GLN A 10 9.37 -14.86 -8.95
N GLY A 11 9.08 -15.63 -7.91
CA GLY A 11 10.07 -16.00 -6.88
C GLY A 11 10.13 -15.06 -5.67
N GLY A 12 9.31 -14.00 -5.65
CA GLY A 12 9.03 -13.20 -4.45
C GLY A 12 7.91 -13.81 -3.60
N ASN A 13 7.27 -12.98 -2.78
CA ASN A 13 6.18 -13.42 -1.88
C ASN A 13 4.94 -13.99 -2.61
N TYR A 14 4.77 -13.69 -3.91
CA TYR A 14 3.61 -14.10 -4.72
C TYR A 14 4.06 -14.73 -6.06
N PRO A 15 4.80 -15.87 -6.03
CA PRO A 15 5.55 -16.35 -7.20
C PRO A 15 4.67 -16.95 -8.31
N LYS A 16 3.52 -17.51 -7.98
CA LYS A 16 2.69 -18.26 -8.94
C LYS A 16 1.39 -17.55 -9.30
N SER A 17 0.81 -16.79 -8.37
CA SER A 17 -0.49 -16.14 -8.53
C SER A 17 -0.54 -14.83 -7.77
N ALA A 18 -1.35 -13.89 -8.24
CA ALA A 18 -1.70 -12.68 -7.50
C ALA A 18 -2.63 -12.97 -6.30
N GLY A 19 -3.13 -14.21 -6.17
CA GLY A 19 -4.13 -14.59 -5.17
C GLY A 19 -3.75 -14.26 -3.75
N GLY A 20 -2.50 -14.52 -3.33
CA GLY A 20 -2.05 -14.18 -1.98
C GLY A 20 -2.04 -12.68 -1.70
N PHE A 21 -1.69 -11.86 -2.69
CA PHE A 21 -1.73 -10.40 -2.55
C PHE A 21 -3.17 -9.87 -2.52
N VAL A 22 -4.04 -10.40 -3.37
CA VAL A 22 -5.46 -10.04 -3.39
C VAL A 22 -6.15 -10.42 -2.09
N ALA A 23 -5.89 -11.64 -1.56
CA ALA A 23 -6.40 -12.07 -0.26
C ALA A 23 -5.90 -11.17 0.88
N TYR A 24 -4.65 -10.71 0.82
CA TYR A 24 -4.13 -9.73 1.78
C TYR A 24 -4.94 -8.43 1.76
N LEU A 25 -5.34 -7.94 0.59
CA LEU A 25 -6.16 -6.72 0.47
C LEU A 25 -7.62 -6.95 0.86
N GLU A 26 -8.11 -8.19 0.88
CA GLU A 26 -9.49 -8.52 1.29
C GLU A 26 -9.67 -8.65 2.80
N LYS A 27 -8.60 -8.74 3.56
CA LYS A 27 -8.63 -8.95 5.02
C LYS A 27 -9.54 -7.97 5.79
N GLU A 28 -9.63 -6.71 5.36
CA GLU A 28 -10.48 -5.71 6.03
C GLU A 28 -11.96 -6.01 5.86
N ASN A 29 -12.37 -6.57 4.72
CA ASN A 29 -13.74 -7.02 4.48
C ASN A 29 -14.13 -8.21 5.35
N GLU A 30 -13.15 -9.01 5.79
CA GLU A 30 -13.39 -10.20 6.61
C GLU A 30 -13.39 -9.90 8.12
N GLU A 31 -12.70 -8.84 8.54
CA GLU A 31 -12.47 -8.55 9.97
C GLU A 31 -13.56 -7.68 10.59
N ASP A 32 -14.20 -6.82 9.83
CA ASP A 32 -15.21 -5.90 10.36
C ASP A 32 -16.56 -6.11 9.66
N ILE A 33 -17.45 -6.85 10.33
CA ILE A 33 -18.81 -7.13 9.84
C ILE A 33 -19.65 -5.84 9.70
N ASN A 34 -19.28 -4.77 10.40
CA ASN A 34 -19.97 -3.48 10.36
C ASN A 34 -19.29 -2.47 9.42
N ALA A 35 -18.11 -2.79 8.87
CA ALA A 35 -17.44 -1.94 7.90
C ALA A 35 -18.18 -1.98 6.55
N GLN A 36 -18.15 -0.87 5.86
CA GLN A 36 -18.63 -0.81 4.49
C GLN A 36 -17.74 -1.72 3.63
N HIS A 37 -18.34 -2.75 3.02
CA HIS A 37 -17.61 -3.66 2.14
C HIS A 37 -17.03 -2.91 0.94
N GLU A 38 -15.71 -2.89 0.81
CA GLU A 38 -15.01 -2.25 -0.29
C GLU A 38 -14.64 -3.29 -1.36
N TYR A 39 -15.16 -3.06 -2.56
CA TYR A 39 -14.82 -3.85 -3.75
C TYR A 39 -13.57 -3.31 -4.44
N PHE A 40 -12.90 -4.17 -5.18
CA PHE A 40 -11.93 -3.70 -6.15
C PHE A 40 -12.61 -2.87 -7.24
N PHE A 41 -11.89 -1.90 -7.76
CA PHE A 41 -12.33 -1.04 -8.84
C PHE A 41 -11.19 -0.75 -9.81
N ASN A 42 -11.53 -0.24 -10.98
CA ASN A 42 -10.57 0.27 -11.95
C ASN A 42 -11.09 1.57 -12.60
N GLN A 43 -10.55 1.93 -13.76
CA GLN A 43 -10.98 3.13 -14.47
C GLN A 43 -12.47 3.12 -14.83
N ASN A 44 -13.02 1.96 -15.16
CA ASN A 44 -14.35 1.83 -15.78
C ASN A 44 -15.37 1.10 -14.90
N GLN A 45 -14.92 0.37 -13.89
CA GLN A 45 -15.75 -0.52 -13.07
C GLN A 45 -15.61 -0.15 -11.59
N GLU A 46 -16.72 -0.18 -10.85
CA GLU A 46 -16.78 0.14 -9.42
C GLU A 46 -16.76 -1.09 -8.52
N GLN A 47 -17.14 -2.23 -9.05
CA GLN A 47 -17.26 -3.49 -8.30
C GLN A 47 -16.63 -4.62 -9.11
N ILE A 48 -15.47 -5.05 -8.66
CA ILE A 48 -14.71 -6.15 -9.27
C ILE A 48 -14.42 -7.14 -8.17
N THR A 49 -14.70 -8.43 -8.40
CA THR A 49 -14.46 -9.45 -7.37
C THR A 49 -12.98 -9.82 -7.28
N PRO A 50 -12.52 -10.32 -6.13
CA PRO A 50 -11.15 -10.80 -5.94
C PRO A 50 -10.72 -11.82 -7.01
N GLU A 51 -11.62 -12.75 -7.37
CA GLU A 51 -11.34 -13.78 -8.37
C GLU A 51 -11.13 -13.19 -9.76
N GLN A 52 -11.91 -12.17 -10.11
CA GLN A 52 -11.74 -11.46 -11.39
C GLN A 52 -10.40 -10.75 -11.44
N VAL A 53 -9.97 -10.12 -10.34
CA VAL A 53 -8.66 -9.46 -10.21
C VAL A 53 -7.53 -10.49 -10.39
N VAL A 54 -7.56 -11.58 -9.64
CA VAL A 54 -6.56 -12.65 -9.70
C VAL A 54 -6.46 -13.20 -11.11
N LYS A 55 -7.60 -13.55 -11.71
CA LYS A 55 -7.66 -14.10 -13.06
C LYS A 55 -7.04 -13.14 -14.09
N ALA A 56 -7.40 -11.87 -14.02
CA ALA A 56 -6.91 -10.87 -14.97
C ALA A 56 -5.40 -10.65 -14.85
N ILE A 57 -4.87 -10.55 -13.62
CA ILE A 57 -3.43 -10.40 -13.39
C ILE A 57 -2.68 -11.67 -13.82
N ASP A 58 -3.18 -12.85 -13.47
CA ASP A 58 -2.53 -14.12 -13.76
C ASP A 58 -2.53 -14.47 -15.25
N GLN A 59 -3.51 -14.01 -16.00
CA GLN A 59 -3.57 -14.14 -17.45
C GLN A 59 -2.66 -13.12 -18.18
N ASN A 60 -2.32 -12.00 -17.57
CA ASN A 60 -1.49 -10.95 -18.18
C ASN A 60 0.02 -11.25 -18.04
N THR A 61 0.43 -12.47 -18.30
CA THR A 61 1.83 -12.92 -18.17
C THR A 61 2.50 -13.22 -19.50
N ALA A 62 1.81 -13.04 -20.63
CA ALA A 62 2.35 -13.29 -21.97
C ALA A 62 3.61 -12.44 -22.21
N LYS A 63 4.73 -13.11 -22.55
CA LYS A 63 6.05 -12.52 -22.85
C LYS A 63 6.85 -12.03 -21.64
N LEU A 64 6.42 -12.26 -20.39
CA LEU A 64 7.25 -11.95 -19.22
C LEU A 64 8.41 -12.93 -19.10
N LYS A 65 9.62 -12.39 -18.92
CA LYS A 65 10.80 -13.16 -18.55
C LYS A 65 10.73 -13.54 -17.06
N ALA A 66 11.38 -14.64 -16.68
CA ALA A 66 11.37 -15.14 -15.29
C ALA A 66 11.82 -14.13 -14.23
N LYS A 67 12.63 -13.12 -14.62
CA LYS A 67 13.12 -12.06 -13.71
C LYS A 67 12.28 -10.78 -13.75
N GLU A 68 11.29 -10.69 -14.63
CA GLU A 68 10.45 -9.49 -14.74
C GLU A 68 9.34 -9.52 -13.70
N PRO A 69 8.92 -8.35 -13.19
CA PRO A 69 7.80 -8.28 -12.26
C PRO A 69 6.51 -8.74 -12.94
N LYS A 70 5.74 -9.58 -12.24
CA LYS A 70 4.43 -10.01 -12.71
C LYS A 70 3.41 -8.86 -12.66
N PHE A 71 3.49 -8.07 -11.61
CA PHE A 71 2.70 -6.85 -11.43
C PHE A 71 3.44 -5.89 -10.50
N TYR A 72 2.98 -4.67 -10.44
CA TYR A 72 3.44 -3.67 -9.48
C TYR A 72 2.33 -3.39 -8.48
N SER A 73 2.65 -3.42 -7.20
CA SER A 73 1.76 -2.89 -6.17
C SER A 73 2.05 -1.41 -5.98
N ILE A 74 1.02 -0.59 -5.99
CA ILE A 74 1.10 0.86 -5.82
C ILE A 74 0.28 1.22 -4.59
N THR A 75 0.93 1.80 -3.58
CA THR A 75 0.24 2.35 -2.42
C THR A 75 0.13 3.86 -2.59
N ILE A 76 -1.08 4.38 -2.57
CA ILE A 76 -1.39 5.81 -2.63
C ILE A 76 -1.92 6.21 -1.26
N SER A 77 -1.17 7.04 -0.53
CA SER A 77 -1.55 7.52 0.80
C SER A 77 -1.74 9.03 0.76
N PRO A 78 -2.99 9.53 0.76
CA PRO A 78 -3.27 10.94 0.91
C PRO A 78 -2.76 11.46 2.27
N SER A 79 -2.34 12.72 2.31
CA SER A 79 -2.00 13.38 3.57
C SER A 79 -3.26 13.64 4.42
N GLN A 80 -3.10 13.92 5.71
CA GLN A 80 -4.20 14.28 6.60
C GLN A 80 -5.04 15.44 6.04
N ARG A 81 -4.39 16.44 5.43
CA ARG A 81 -5.07 17.58 4.81
C ARG A 81 -5.90 17.17 3.60
N GLU A 82 -5.34 16.31 2.75
CA GLU A 82 -6.06 15.76 1.59
C GLU A 82 -7.22 14.88 2.01
N LEU A 83 -7.04 14.02 3.02
CA LEU A 83 -8.13 13.21 3.59
C LEU A 83 -9.28 14.06 4.12
N GLY A 84 -8.97 15.19 4.78
CA GLY A 84 -9.98 16.15 5.22
C GLY A 84 -10.78 16.73 4.06
N GLN A 85 -10.13 17.08 2.94
CA GLN A 85 -10.80 17.57 1.73
C GLN A 85 -11.62 16.48 1.02
N LEU A 86 -11.12 15.24 1.03
CA LEU A 86 -11.80 14.08 0.46
C LEU A 86 -12.92 13.55 1.37
N GLN A 87 -13.10 14.14 2.57
CA GLN A 87 -14.09 13.74 3.57
C GLN A 87 -13.99 12.25 3.97
N ASN A 88 -12.85 11.64 3.79
CA ASN A 88 -12.60 10.21 3.96
C ASN A 88 -13.67 9.32 3.29
N SER A 89 -14.26 9.81 2.21
CA SER A 89 -15.33 9.13 1.49
C SER A 89 -14.73 8.15 0.48
N SER A 90 -15.20 6.90 0.48
CA SER A 90 -14.79 5.87 -0.49
C SER A 90 -14.95 6.37 -1.94
N LYS A 91 -16.08 7.02 -2.25
CA LYS A 91 -16.32 7.60 -3.58
C LYS A 91 -15.24 8.62 -3.98
N ASN A 92 -14.90 9.52 -3.07
CA ASN A 92 -13.89 10.55 -3.34
C ASN A 92 -12.48 9.95 -3.43
N LEU A 93 -12.17 8.95 -2.61
CA LEU A 93 -10.89 8.21 -2.65
C LEU A 93 -10.74 7.44 -3.96
N LYS A 94 -11.80 6.81 -4.46
CA LYS A 94 -11.82 6.16 -5.78
C LYS A 94 -11.59 7.15 -6.91
N ALA A 95 -12.26 8.30 -6.87
CA ALA A 95 -12.07 9.37 -7.86
C ALA A 95 -10.63 9.93 -7.82
N TYR A 96 -10.10 10.16 -6.62
CA TYR A 96 -8.72 10.58 -6.40
C TYR A 96 -7.71 9.57 -6.96
N THR A 97 -7.91 8.28 -6.68
CA THR A 97 -7.05 7.21 -7.21
C THR A 97 -7.07 7.19 -8.73
N ARG A 98 -8.23 7.35 -9.38
CA ARG A 98 -8.34 7.43 -10.85
C ARG A 98 -7.59 8.62 -11.42
N ALA A 99 -7.65 9.78 -10.76
CA ALA A 99 -6.89 10.95 -11.17
C ALA A 99 -5.38 10.70 -11.08
N VAL A 100 -4.91 10.14 -9.95
CA VAL A 100 -3.51 9.78 -9.76
C VAL A 100 -3.06 8.77 -10.84
N MET A 101 -3.85 7.76 -11.14
CA MET A 101 -3.50 6.77 -12.17
C MET A 101 -3.47 7.37 -13.57
N LYS A 102 -4.33 8.33 -13.87
CA LYS A 102 -4.29 9.08 -15.13
C LYS A 102 -3.00 9.86 -15.29
N ASP A 103 -2.56 10.55 -14.24
CA ASP A 103 -1.31 11.31 -14.26
C ASP A 103 -0.08 10.36 -14.27
N TYR A 104 -0.14 9.27 -13.51
CA TYR A 104 0.92 8.27 -13.44
C TYR A 104 1.26 7.69 -14.82
N VAL A 105 0.25 7.42 -15.66
CA VAL A 105 0.48 6.87 -17.00
C VAL A 105 1.27 7.82 -17.89
N THR A 106 1.10 9.11 -17.74
CA THR A 106 1.87 10.11 -18.53
C THR A 106 3.36 10.07 -18.22
N CYS A 107 3.75 9.59 -17.01
CA CYS A 107 5.15 9.49 -16.60
C CYS A 107 5.92 8.39 -17.33
N PHE A 108 5.25 7.46 -18.00
CA PHE A 108 5.95 6.40 -18.74
C PHE A 108 6.67 6.90 -20.00
N ASN A 109 6.31 8.07 -20.50
CA ASN A 109 6.89 8.68 -21.72
C ASN A 109 7.02 7.66 -22.86
N ARG A 110 5.95 6.90 -23.10
CA ARG A 110 5.86 5.86 -24.13
C ARG A 110 4.69 6.12 -25.04
N GLU A 111 4.85 5.70 -26.28
CA GLU A 111 3.80 5.73 -27.28
C GLU A 111 3.26 4.33 -27.59
N LEU A 112 1.98 4.26 -27.86
CA LEU A 112 1.30 3.08 -28.35
C LEU A 112 0.55 3.46 -29.63
N ASN A 113 0.92 2.83 -30.74
CA ASN A 113 0.34 3.10 -32.06
C ASN A 113 0.41 4.60 -32.43
N GLY A 114 1.55 5.26 -32.20
CA GLY A 114 1.79 6.66 -32.55
C GLY A 114 1.08 7.70 -31.68
N ARG A 115 0.55 7.30 -30.53
CA ARG A 115 -0.02 8.22 -29.53
C ARG A 115 0.55 7.95 -28.14
N PRO A 116 0.61 8.95 -27.25
CA PRO A 116 0.99 8.75 -25.86
C PRO A 116 0.12 7.70 -25.17
N LEU A 117 0.72 6.94 -24.24
CA LEU A 117 -0.02 6.02 -23.40
C LEU A 117 -1.11 6.75 -22.61
N ALA A 118 -2.25 6.14 -22.51
CA ALA A 118 -3.38 6.60 -21.71
C ALA A 118 -3.79 5.53 -20.70
N VAL A 119 -4.55 5.90 -19.68
CA VAL A 119 -4.97 4.98 -18.62
C VAL A 119 -5.75 3.75 -19.13
N LYS A 120 -6.43 3.88 -20.28
CA LYS A 120 -7.11 2.76 -20.93
C LYS A 120 -6.16 1.69 -21.51
N ASP A 121 -4.89 2.02 -21.65
CA ASP A 121 -3.87 1.12 -22.21
C ASP A 121 -3.14 0.32 -21.13
N ILE A 122 -3.41 0.59 -19.86
CA ILE A 122 -2.88 -0.15 -18.73
C ILE A 122 -3.98 -0.91 -18.00
N LEU A 123 -3.62 -2.10 -17.51
CA LEU A 123 -4.48 -2.86 -16.63
C LEU A 123 -4.11 -2.53 -15.19
N TYR A 124 -5.06 -2.00 -14.42
CA TYR A 124 -4.90 -1.83 -12.99
C TYR A 124 -6.18 -2.16 -12.24
N PHE A 125 -6.01 -2.56 -11.00
CA PHE A 125 -7.08 -2.74 -10.02
C PHE A 125 -6.68 -2.04 -8.74
N ALA A 126 -7.62 -1.38 -8.11
CA ALA A 126 -7.39 -0.66 -6.87
C ALA A 126 -8.46 -1.04 -5.84
N LYS A 127 -8.13 -0.90 -4.58
CA LYS A 127 -9.04 -1.05 -3.45
C LYS A 127 -8.77 0.05 -2.45
N VAL A 128 -9.81 0.60 -1.84
CA VAL A 128 -9.70 1.54 -0.73
C VAL A 128 -9.48 0.72 0.55
N GLU A 129 -8.45 1.06 1.32
CA GLU A 129 -8.22 0.57 2.68
C GLU A 129 -8.44 1.72 3.65
N HIS A 130 -9.42 1.62 4.54
CA HIS A 130 -9.72 2.62 5.57
C HIS A 130 -8.89 2.42 6.82
N GLN A 131 -8.54 1.18 7.11
CA GLN A 131 -7.72 0.77 8.24
C GLN A 131 -6.61 -0.17 7.76
N ARG A 132 -5.49 -0.16 8.44
CA ARG A 132 -4.41 -1.07 8.13
C ARG A 132 -4.26 -2.10 9.25
N SER A 133 -4.77 -3.29 9.02
CA SER A 133 -4.57 -4.42 9.91
C SER A 133 -3.47 -5.36 9.39
N PHE A 134 -2.78 -6.05 10.30
CA PHE A 134 -1.71 -7.01 9.98
C PHE A 134 -2.12 -8.40 10.45
N LYS A 135 -2.66 -9.23 9.54
CA LYS A 135 -2.90 -10.65 9.85
C LYS A 135 -1.57 -11.41 9.94
N GLY A 136 -1.46 -12.28 10.93
CA GLY A 136 -0.35 -13.23 11.07
C GLY A 136 0.90 -12.71 11.78
N THR A 137 1.10 -11.41 11.87
CA THR A 137 2.17 -10.80 12.70
C THR A 137 1.61 -10.14 13.96
N ASP A 138 0.29 -10.12 14.11
CA ASP A 138 -0.40 -9.34 15.14
C ASP A 138 -0.04 -9.79 16.56
N VAL A 139 0.13 -11.09 16.77
CA VAL A 139 0.54 -11.62 18.11
C VAL A 139 1.94 -11.12 18.43
N GLN A 140 2.89 -11.28 17.52
CA GLN A 140 4.26 -10.78 17.71
C GLN A 140 4.32 -9.25 17.77
N VAL A 141 3.53 -8.55 16.96
CA VAL A 141 3.46 -7.09 16.98
C VAL A 141 2.84 -6.62 18.30
N ARG A 142 1.77 -7.24 18.77
CA ARG A 142 1.15 -6.93 20.09
C ARG A 142 2.07 -7.26 21.24
N GLU A 143 2.75 -8.41 21.22
CA GLU A 143 3.73 -8.80 22.22
C GLU A 143 4.93 -7.84 22.27
N ASN A 144 5.37 -7.35 21.11
CA ASN A 144 6.49 -6.42 21.01
C ASN A 144 6.08 -4.93 21.08
N GLN A 145 4.79 -4.60 21.06
CA GLN A 145 4.31 -3.21 21.12
C GLN A 145 4.77 -2.44 22.36
N PRO A 146 4.80 -3.01 23.58
CA PRO A 146 5.37 -2.34 24.74
C PRO A 146 6.84 -2.00 24.56
N TYR A 147 7.63 -2.90 23.98
CA TYR A 147 9.04 -2.67 23.70
C TYR A 147 9.24 -1.60 22.62
N ALA A 148 8.46 -1.65 21.54
CA ALA A 148 8.50 -0.64 20.47
C ALA A 148 8.16 0.76 21.01
N THR A 149 7.17 0.88 21.87
CA THR A 149 6.78 2.13 22.52
C THR A 149 7.90 2.63 23.44
N LYS A 150 8.50 1.75 24.23
CA LYS A 150 9.62 2.08 25.11
C LYS A 150 10.84 2.54 24.30
N ILE A 151 11.20 1.81 23.23
CA ILE A 151 12.31 2.19 22.33
C ILE A 151 12.06 3.55 21.70
N LEU A 152 10.82 3.85 21.29
CA LEU A 152 10.47 5.14 20.72
C LEU A 152 10.62 6.27 21.74
N ALA A 153 10.19 6.05 22.99
CA ALA A 153 10.34 6.99 24.09
C ALA A 153 11.82 7.29 24.35
N LEU A 154 12.66 6.24 24.46
CA LEU A 154 14.11 6.37 24.67
C LEU A 154 14.78 7.11 23.50
N LYS A 155 14.43 6.82 22.25
CA LYS A 155 14.93 7.56 21.08
C LYS A 155 14.53 9.03 21.09
N ASN A 156 13.33 9.35 21.55
CA ASN A 156 12.88 10.74 21.67
C ASN A 156 13.65 11.46 22.79
N GLU A 157 13.95 10.80 23.88
CA GLU A 157 14.75 11.35 24.98
C GLU A 157 16.20 11.61 24.54
N ILE A 158 16.84 10.67 23.85
CA ILE A 158 18.15 10.87 23.22
C ILE A 158 18.14 12.11 22.31
N ARG A 159 17.07 12.30 21.53
CA ARG A 159 16.94 13.46 20.65
C ARG A 159 16.85 14.77 21.45
N LYS A 160 16.09 14.81 22.54
CA LYS A 160 15.99 15.98 23.40
C LYS A 160 17.35 16.33 24.04
N ILE A 161 18.10 15.33 24.50
CA ILE A 161 19.45 15.52 25.05
C ILE A 161 20.39 16.09 24.00
N ARG A 162 20.39 15.57 22.76
CA ARG A 162 21.19 16.09 21.66
C ARG A 162 20.85 17.53 21.28
N GLN A 163 19.62 17.95 21.50
CA GLN A 163 19.13 19.31 21.24
C GLN A 163 19.35 20.27 22.44
N GLY A 164 19.92 19.77 23.54
CA GLY A 164 20.09 20.54 24.76
C GLY A 164 18.82 20.81 25.57
N ASN A 165 17.72 20.10 25.22
CA ASN A 165 16.41 20.30 25.83
C ASN A 165 16.12 19.31 26.98
N ALA A 166 17.06 18.42 27.31
CA ALA A 166 17.00 17.51 28.45
C ALA A 166 18.43 17.19 28.94
N GLN A 167 18.52 16.83 30.24
CA GLN A 167 19.77 16.34 30.83
C GLN A 167 19.75 14.81 30.86
N GLY A 168 20.90 14.16 30.63
CA GLY A 168 21.03 12.70 30.70
C GLY A 168 22.21 12.18 29.90
N THR A 169 22.49 10.90 30.05
CA THR A 169 23.61 10.23 29.39
C THR A 169 23.10 9.40 28.22
N ILE A 170 23.40 9.86 26.99
CA ILE A 170 22.98 9.17 25.74
C ILE A 170 23.44 7.70 25.73
N ARG A 171 24.63 7.43 26.31
CA ARG A 171 25.21 6.06 26.37
C ARG A 171 24.33 5.08 27.15
N ASP A 172 23.73 5.52 28.25
CA ASP A 172 22.91 4.64 29.09
C ASP A 172 21.56 4.37 28.41
N LEU A 173 20.93 5.39 27.83
CA LEU A 173 19.70 5.22 27.04
C LEU A 173 19.92 4.35 25.79
N ALA A 174 21.08 4.47 25.14
CA ALA A 174 21.41 3.62 24.00
C ALA A 174 21.60 2.15 24.38
N ARG A 175 22.15 1.88 25.57
CA ARG A 175 22.28 0.50 26.11
C ARG A 175 20.93 -0.12 26.44
N GLU A 176 19.96 0.69 26.88
CA GLU A 176 18.60 0.20 27.19
C GLU A 176 17.80 -0.12 25.92
N ILE A 177 18.20 0.42 24.77
CA ILE A 177 17.59 0.11 23.46
C ILE A 177 18.17 -1.17 22.84
N ALA A 178 19.44 -1.50 23.13
CA ALA A 178 20.12 -2.68 22.61
C ALA A 178 19.67 -3.97 23.27
#